data_b5b6de87a90d6b260ce5e61c0f68fb32
#
_entry.id   b5b6de87a90d6b260ce5e61c0f68fb32
#
_cell.length_a   1.000
_cell.length_b   1.000
_cell.length_c   1.000
_cell.angle_alpha   90.00
_cell.angle_beta   90.00
_cell.angle_gamma   90.00
#
_symmetry.space_group_name_H-M   'P 1'
#
loop_
_entity.id
_entity.type
_entity.pdbx_description
1 polymer ?
#
loop_
_entity_poly.entity_id
_entity_poly.type
_entity_poly.pdbx_seq_one_letter_code
_entity_poly.pdbx_strand_id
1 'polypeptide(L)'
;MSFTKKRLLTLPITFPLLLFMFSCGSLNSGRSIDSVSAAWLPKDGPPPTVAVMPFDNLTSNEEIGTLVRKTFYNHFSSKNYKDIELSGVDQALASIQKTQAGTWRDVPPETLGKYLHADFVIYGKVKDYQKLFLGVYSQIALTVEVEMVDCRDGKGVWWKTETKRSHDGGIPLEWLSLMSATARSGLHMQHERTLDLVESINRDLVAEIPEPAVSPGGPLSVNIQIAAFLEKNRATATVEECRRIGFEPRVETVEITDRTWYRVVLGPYREIPAAERDKKLIAERTKFQPIFVHHSSGSQEAAPR
;
A
#
# COMPACT_ATOMS: atom_id res chain seq x y z
N MET A 1 43.32 86.60 -4.34
CA MET A 1 43.26 85.25 -4.86
C MET A 1 42.70 84.35 -3.73
N SER A 2 41.44 84.07 -3.76
CA SER A 2 40.72 83.35 -2.70
C SER A 2 40.35 81.97 -3.18
N PHE A 3 40.87 80.92 -2.52
CA PHE A 3 40.54 79.52 -2.80
C PHE A 3 39.37 79.08 -1.91
N THR A 4 38.21 78.91 -2.49
CA THR A 4 37.03 78.43 -1.82
C THR A 4 37.07 76.87 -1.75
N LYS A 5 37.23 76.31 -0.54
CA LYS A 5 37.11 74.87 -0.27
C LYS A 5 35.65 74.43 -0.32
N LYS A 6 35.28 73.65 -1.33
CA LYS A 6 33.99 72.93 -1.36
C LYS A 6 34.07 71.76 -0.38
N ARG A 7 33.20 71.74 0.64
CA ARG A 7 32.97 70.62 1.53
C ARG A 7 32.08 69.64 0.83
N LEU A 8 32.53 68.42 0.63
CA LEU A 8 31.72 67.27 0.15
C LEU A 8 30.90 66.76 1.33
N LEU A 9 29.57 66.83 1.22
CA LEU A 9 28.63 66.34 2.21
C LEU A 9 28.40 64.85 1.87
N THR A 10 28.96 63.94 2.69
CA THR A 10 28.71 62.51 2.61
C THR A 10 27.42 62.19 3.35
N LEU A 11 26.36 61.90 2.61
CA LEU A 11 25.10 61.32 3.15
C LEU A 11 25.35 59.85 3.45
N PRO A 12 25.00 59.33 4.65
CA PRO A 12 24.97 57.89 4.89
C PRO A 12 23.69 57.30 4.26
N ILE A 13 23.86 56.42 3.27
CA ILE A 13 22.78 55.62 2.73
C ILE A 13 22.51 54.51 3.75
N THR A 14 21.50 54.74 4.62
CA THR A 14 20.91 53.67 5.42
C THR A 14 19.98 52.85 4.54
N PHE A 15 20.42 51.67 4.17
CA PHE A 15 19.66 50.68 3.44
C PHE A 15 18.72 49.99 4.48
N PRO A 16 17.40 50.15 4.41
CA PRO A 16 16.53 49.41 5.28
C PRO A 16 16.49 47.96 4.81
N LEU A 17 17.06 47.05 5.62
CA LEU A 17 16.93 45.61 5.47
C LEU A 17 15.46 45.23 5.72
N LEU A 18 14.68 45.19 4.66
CA LEU A 18 13.31 44.71 4.69
C LEU A 18 13.33 43.19 4.91
N LEU A 19 13.17 42.76 6.15
CA LEU A 19 12.98 41.37 6.53
C LEU A 19 11.63 40.92 5.99
N PHE A 20 11.61 40.39 4.77
CA PHE A 20 10.42 39.61 4.29
C PHE A 20 10.36 38.33 5.09
N MET A 21 9.54 38.37 6.14
CA MET A 21 9.02 37.17 6.79
C MET A 21 8.14 36.45 5.76
N PHE A 22 8.72 35.54 4.98
CA PHE A 22 7.95 34.54 4.26
C PHE A 22 7.27 33.64 5.30
N SER A 23 6.07 34.02 5.69
CA SER A 23 5.14 33.11 6.31
C SER A 23 4.88 32.01 5.28
N CYS A 24 5.50 30.85 5.44
CA CYS A 24 5.10 29.62 4.81
C CYS A 24 3.70 29.26 5.34
N GLY A 25 2.69 29.93 4.80
CA GLY A 25 1.34 29.43 4.85
C GLY A 25 1.31 28.15 4.03
N SER A 26 1.31 27.01 4.69
CA SER A 26 0.95 25.73 4.09
C SER A 26 -0.46 25.89 3.54
N LEU A 27 -0.58 26.18 2.25
CA LEU A 27 -1.82 26.03 1.51
C LEU A 27 -2.07 24.53 1.35
N ASN A 28 -2.42 23.89 2.47
CA ASN A 28 -3.05 22.59 2.46
C ASN A 28 -4.51 22.81 2.05
N SER A 29 -4.73 23.02 0.75
CA SER A 29 -6.07 23.01 0.14
C SER A 29 -6.51 21.56 -0.06
N GLY A 30 -6.29 20.72 0.94
CA GLY A 30 -6.97 19.46 1.10
C GLY A 30 -8.39 19.79 1.55
N ARG A 31 -9.38 19.44 0.76
CA ARG A 31 -10.72 19.25 1.24
C ARG A 31 -10.61 18.21 2.37
N SER A 32 -10.41 18.65 3.61
CA SER A 32 -10.60 17.82 4.77
C SER A 32 -12.07 17.42 4.72
N ILE A 33 -12.36 16.22 4.27
CA ILE A 33 -13.59 15.56 4.64
C ILE A 33 -13.37 15.32 6.14
N ASP A 34 -13.87 16.28 6.95
CA ASP A 34 -14.00 16.10 8.39
C ASP A 34 -14.53 14.69 8.60
N SER A 35 -13.82 13.93 9.43
CA SER A 35 -14.13 12.56 9.85
C SER A 35 -15.48 12.10 9.28
N VAL A 36 -15.45 11.58 8.03
CA VAL A 36 -16.65 11.01 7.43
C VAL A 36 -17.06 9.93 8.41
N SER A 37 -18.14 10.25 9.13
CA SER A 37 -18.67 9.30 10.09
C SER A 37 -18.79 8.00 9.33
N ALA A 38 -18.20 6.92 9.83
CA ALA A 38 -18.25 5.59 9.21
C ALA A 38 -19.71 5.05 9.17
N ALA A 39 -20.67 5.95 9.04
CA ALA A 39 -22.12 5.72 9.02
C ALA A 39 -22.55 4.83 7.83
N TRP A 40 -21.72 4.77 6.79
CA TRP A 40 -21.92 3.89 5.65
C TRP A 40 -21.48 2.43 5.93
N LEU A 41 -20.66 2.22 6.97
CA LEU A 41 -20.24 0.89 7.38
C LEU A 41 -21.38 0.15 8.10
N PRO A 42 -21.58 -1.13 7.81
CA PRO A 42 -22.49 -1.98 8.59
C PRO A 42 -22.07 -1.98 10.05
N LYS A 43 -23.01 -1.75 10.95
CA LYS A 43 -22.77 -1.81 12.40
C LYS A 43 -22.77 -3.24 12.92
N ASP A 44 -23.48 -4.11 12.23
CA ASP A 44 -23.67 -5.50 12.57
C ASP A 44 -23.59 -6.36 11.30
N GLY A 45 -23.18 -7.59 11.43
CA GLY A 45 -23.11 -8.55 10.33
C GLY A 45 -21.68 -8.99 9.98
N PRO A 46 -21.53 -9.78 8.90
CA PRO A 46 -20.23 -10.20 8.42
C PRO A 46 -19.44 -9.01 7.88
N PRO A 47 -18.09 -9.07 7.90
CA PRO A 47 -17.26 -8.04 7.30
C PRO A 47 -17.63 -7.81 5.82
N PRO A 48 -17.75 -6.55 5.39
CA PRO A 48 -18.03 -6.24 3.99
C PRO A 48 -16.93 -6.77 3.07
N THR A 49 -17.34 -7.26 1.91
CA THR A 49 -16.41 -7.78 0.90
C THR A 49 -15.88 -6.63 0.04
N VAL A 50 -14.56 -6.56 -0.14
CA VAL A 50 -13.89 -5.47 -0.86
C VAL A 50 -12.99 -6.01 -1.97
N ALA A 51 -13.08 -5.41 -3.16
CA ALA A 51 -12.18 -5.67 -4.28
C ALA A 51 -11.22 -4.48 -4.51
N VAL A 52 -9.92 -4.73 -4.52
CA VAL A 52 -8.91 -3.72 -4.89
C VAL A 52 -8.68 -3.81 -6.40
N MET A 53 -9.15 -2.80 -7.12
CA MET A 53 -9.08 -2.74 -8.58
C MET A 53 -7.66 -2.50 -9.08
N PRO A 54 -7.32 -2.80 -10.35
CA PRO A 54 -6.05 -2.37 -10.94
C PRO A 54 -5.88 -0.86 -10.83
N PHE A 55 -4.72 -0.42 -10.33
CA PHE A 55 -4.44 1.01 -10.17
C PHE A 55 -4.10 1.65 -11.50
N ASP A 56 -4.69 2.82 -11.77
CA ASP A 56 -4.32 3.63 -12.91
C ASP A 56 -2.93 4.22 -12.70
N ASN A 57 -2.11 4.15 -13.71
CA ASN A 57 -0.76 4.69 -13.68
C ASN A 57 -0.65 5.84 -14.68
N LEU A 58 -0.56 7.07 -14.17
CA LEU A 58 -0.41 8.29 -14.96
C LEU A 58 1.05 8.71 -15.16
N THR A 59 1.99 7.83 -14.78
CA THR A 59 3.43 8.09 -14.83
C THR A 59 4.10 7.36 -15.99
N SER A 60 5.33 7.72 -16.29
CA SER A 60 6.13 7.03 -17.32
C SER A 60 6.75 5.71 -16.84
N ASN A 61 6.64 5.37 -15.56
CA ASN A 61 7.15 4.12 -15.01
C ASN A 61 6.05 3.05 -15.03
N GLU A 62 6.15 2.09 -15.94
CA GLU A 62 5.12 1.08 -16.17
C GLU A 62 4.84 0.18 -14.96
N GLU A 63 5.84 -0.08 -14.13
CA GLU A 63 5.76 -1.03 -13.02
C GLU A 63 5.16 -0.43 -11.74
N ILE A 64 5.25 0.90 -11.57
CA ILE A 64 4.91 1.54 -10.30
C ILE A 64 3.45 1.34 -9.90
N GLY A 65 2.51 1.35 -10.87
CA GLY A 65 1.09 1.12 -10.60
C GLY A 65 0.82 -0.26 -10.01
N THR A 66 1.46 -1.29 -10.59
CA THR A 66 1.35 -2.67 -10.09
C THR A 66 2.00 -2.84 -8.72
N LEU A 67 3.15 -2.22 -8.50
CA LEU A 67 3.85 -2.25 -7.22
C LEU A 67 3.02 -1.60 -6.12
N VAL A 68 2.50 -0.39 -6.37
CA VAL A 68 1.66 0.35 -5.41
C VAL A 68 0.40 -0.44 -5.07
N ARG A 69 -0.31 -0.99 -6.07
CA ARG A 69 -1.51 -1.82 -5.84
C ARG A 69 -1.22 -3.04 -4.96
N LYS A 70 -0.14 -3.76 -5.27
CA LYS A 70 0.26 -4.95 -4.52
C LYS A 70 0.58 -4.65 -3.05
N THR A 71 1.36 -3.59 -2.83
CA THR A 71 1.73 -3.15 -1.49
C THR A 71 0.51 -2.60 -0.74
N PHE A 72 -0.36 -1.84 -1.42
CA PHE A 72 -1.62 -1.38 -0.84
C PHE A 72 -2.48 -2.56 -0.36
N TYR A 73 -2.67 -3.57 -1.21
CA TYR A 73 -3.43 -4.77 -0.87
C TYR A 73 -2.85 -5.51 0.34
N ASN A 74 -1.53 -5.63 0.43
CA ASN A 74 -0.87 -6.28 1.57
C ASN A 74 -1.17 -5.56 2.90
N HIS A 75 -1.20 -4.22 2.91
CA HIS A 75 -1.59 -3.46 4.10
C HIS A 75 -3.09 -3.54 4.34
N PHE A 76 -3.91 -3.44 3.27
CA PHE A 76 -5.36 -3.46 3.37
C PHE A 76 -5.90 -4.80 3.90
N SER A 77 -5.27 -5.91 3.58
CA SER A 77 -5.68 -7.25 4.04
C SER A 77 -5.58 -7.44 5.58
N SER A 78 -4.96 -6.49 6.30
CA SER A 78 -4.97 -6.46 7.76
C SER A 78 -6.20 -5.78 8.36
N LYS A 79 -7.02 -5.11 7.54
CA LYS A 79 -8.25 -4.42 7.95
C LYS A 79 -9.42 -5.39 8.15
N ASN A 80 -10.42 -4.98 8.93
CA ASN A 80 -11.63 -5.78 9.22
C ASN A 80 -12.59 -5.87 8.03
N TYR A 81 -12.07 -6.14 6.83
CA TYR A 81 -12.83 -6.38 5.61
C TYR A 81 -12.58 -7.79 5.11
N LYS A 82 -13.50 -8.33 4.35
CA LYS A 82 -13.28 -9.54 3.57
C LYS A 82 -12.72 -9.12 2.21
N ASP A 83 -11.40 -9.17 2.06
CA ASP A 83 -10.74 -8.82 0.80
C ASP A 83 -10.83 -9.95 -0.24
N ILE A 84 -10.97 -9.57 -1.50
CA ILE A 84 -10.88 -10.50 -2.64
C ILE A 84 -9.44 -10.50 -3.12
N GLU A 85 -8.85 -11.69 -3.27
CA GLU A 85 -7.48 -11.81 -3.78
C GLU A 85 -7.30 -11.10 -5.13
N LEU A 86 -6.17 -10.41 -5.34
CA LEU A 86 -5.90 -9.65 -6.56
C LEU A 86 -6.03 -10.50 -7.83
N SER A 87 -5.60 -11.76 -7.77
CA SER A 87 -5.72 -12.70 -8.87
C SER A 87 -7.17 -13.00 -9.24
N GLY A 88 -8.05 -13.11 -8.24
CA GLY A 88 -9.49 -13.30 -8.44
C GLY A 88 -10.14 -12.07 -9.07
N VAL A 89 -9.77 -10.88 -8.60
CA VAL A 89 -10.22 -9.62 -9.21
C VAL A 89 -9.78 -9.55 -10.67
N ASP A 90 -8.51 -9.78 -10.95
CA ASP A 90 -7.94 -9.67 -12.31
C ASP A 90 -8.57 -10.69 -13.27
N GLN A 91 -8.85 -11.91 -12.81
CA GLN A 91 -9.53 -12.95 -13.61
C GLN A 91 -10.98 -12.55 -13.92
N ALA A 92 -11.71 -12.02 -12.96
CA ALA A 92 -13.08 -11.55 -13.16
C ALA A 92 -13.12 -10.38 -14.16
N LEU A 93 -12.21 -9.42 -14.03
CA LEU A 93 -12.09 -8.29 -14.96
C LEU A 93 -11.74 -8.73 -16.38
N ALA A 94 -10.83 -9.69 -16.54
CA ALA A 94 -10.51 -10.27 -17.83
C ALA A 94 -11.72 -10.99 -18.47
N SER A 95 -12.59 -11.58 -17.67
CA SER A 95 -13.83 -12.20 -18.14
C SER A 95 -14.84 -11.14 -18.62
N ILE A 96 -14.96 -10.03 -17.90
CA ILE A 96 -15.79 -8.90 -18.30
C ILE A 96 -15.35 -8.33 -19.65
N GLN A 97 -14.04 -8.11 -19.84
CA GLN A 97 -13.50 -7.61 -21.10
C GLN A 97 -13.77 -8.52 -22.31
N LYS A 98 -13.87 -9.84 -22.10
CA LYS A 98 -14.19 -10.79 -23.16
C LYS A 98 -15.68 -10.76 -23.57
N THR A 99 -16.55 -10.37 -22.65
CA THR A 99 -18.02 -10.45 -22.84
C THR A 99 -18.64 -9.09 -23.20
N GLN A 100 -17.98 -7.99 -22.90
CA GLN A 100 -18.48 -6.64 -23.14
C GLN A 100 -17.54 -5.86 -24.07
N ALA A 101 -18.11 -5.02 -24.93
CA ALA A 101 -17.34 -4.05 -25.70
C ALA A 101 -16.91 -2.92 -24.76
N GLY A 102 -15.61 -2.68 -24.62
CA GLY A 102 -15.05 -1.64 -23.75
C GLY A 102 -14.12 -2.18 -22.68
N THR A 103 -13.72 -1.33 -21.79
CA THR A 103 -12.85 -1.70 -20.66
C THR A 103 -13.67 -1.88 -19.38
N TRP A 104 -13.16 -2.61 -18.41
CA TRP A 104 -13.81 -2.74 -17.09
C TRP A 104 -14.01 -1.37 -16.41
N ARG A 105 -13.26 -0.34 -16.82
CA ARG A 105 -13.39 1.04 -16.32
C ARG A 105 -14.69 1.72 -16.73
N ASP A 106 -15.28 1.26 -17.84
CA ASP A 106 -16.55 1.76 -18.34
C ASP A 106 -17.76 1.08 -17.67
N VAL A 107 -17.48 0.07 -16.84
CA VAL A 107 -18.53 -0.68 -16.14
C VAL A 107 -18.87 0.02 -14.81
N PRO A 108 -20.15 0.34 -14.56
CA PRO A 108 -20.57 0.97 -13.30
C PRO A 108 -20.18 0.13 -12.06
N PRO A 109 -19.82 0.78 -10.93
CA PRO A 109 -19.46 0.10 -9.69
C PRO A 109 -20.50 -0.90 -9.21
N GLU A 110 -21.80 -0.63 -9.39
CA GLU A 110 -22.88 -1.52 -9.02
C GLU A 110 -22.88 -2.83 -9.82
N THR A 111 -22.44 -2.74 -11.06
CA THR A 111 -22.28 -3.91 -11.93
C THR A 111 -21.01 -4.67 -11.59
N LEU A 112 -19.90 -3.97 -11.37
CA LEU A 112 -18.64 -4.58 -10.91
C LEU A 112 -18.84 -5.32 -9.58
N GLY A 113 -19.56 -4.72 -8.63
CA GLY A 113 -19.89 -5.37 -7.36
C GLY A 113 -20.62 -6.70 -7.52
N LYS A 114 -21.55 -6.79 -8.47
CA LYS A 114 -22.25 -8.06 -8.78
C LYS A 114 -21.32 -9.10 -9.38
N TYR A 115 -20.44 -8.72 -10.30
CA TYR A 115 -19.49 -9.64 -10.93
C TYR A 115 -18.43 -10.14 -9.94
N LEU A 116 -17.97 -9.26 -9.06
CA LEU A 116 -16.92 -9.55 -8.09
C LEU A 116 -17.47 -10.10 -6.77
N HIS A 117 -18.80 -10.08 -6.58
CA HIS A 117 -19.44 -10.34 -5.28
C HIS A 117 -18.84 -9.44 -4.17
N ALA A 118 -18.63 -8.17 -4.50
CA ALA A 118 -18.05 -7.16 -3.62
C ALA A 118 -19.09 -6.14 -3.18
N ASP A 119 -19.05 -5.76 -1.89
CA ASP A 119 -19.85 -4.66 -1.34
C ASP A 119 -19.21 -3.30 -1.68
N PHE A 120 -17.88 -3.27 -1.73
CA PHE A 120 -17.10 -2.08 -2.07
C PHE A 120 -16.00 -2.40 -3.08
N VAL A 121 -15.68 -1.42 -3.90
CA VAL A 121 -14.50 -1.44 -4.77
C VAL A 121 -13.56 -0.31 -4.39
N ILE A 122 -12.25 -0.59 -4.41
CA ILE A 122 -11.20 0.40 -4.20
C ILE A 122 -10.52 0.68 -5.52
N TYR A 123 -10.63 1.91 -5.98
CA TYR A 123 -9.87 2.45 -7.11
C TYR A 123 -8.62 3.14 -6.61
N GLY A 124 -7.52 2.95 -7.31
CA GLY A 124 -6.27 3.63 -7.04
C GLY A 124 -5.71 4.28 -8.29
N LYS A 125 -4.96 5.36 -8.09
CA LYS A 125 -4.32 6.10 -9.17
C LYS A 125 -2.96 6.60 -8.73
N VAL A 126 -1.90 6.20 -9.43
CA VAL A 126 -0.57 6.77 -9.26
C VAL A 126 -0.50 8.03 -10.13
N LYS A 127 -0.57 9.19 -9.48
CA LYS A 127 -0.64 10.51 -10.16
C LYS A 127 0.73 11.02 -10.56
N ASP A 128 1.74 10.77 -9.73
CA ASP A 128 3.09 11.25 -9.96
C ASP A 128 4.11 10.29 -9.35
N TYR A 129 5.19 10.07 -10.08
CA TYR A 129 6.35 9.33 -9.62
C TYR A 129 7.60 9.94 -10.25
N GLN A 130 8.39 10.61 -9.45
CA GLN A 130 9.58 11.33 -9.89
C GLN A 130 10.81 10.79 -9.20
N LYS A 131 11.86 10.61 -9.98
CA LYS A 131 13.21 10.34 -9.49
C LYS A 131 14.11 11.45 -9.95
N LEU A 132 14.66 12.20 -9.02
CA LEU A 132 15.68 13.22 -9.27
C LEU A 132 17.01 12.71 -8.75
N PHE A 133 18.02 12.71 -9.60
CA PHE A 133 19.38 12.37 -9.23
C PHE A 133 20.34 13.47 -9.72
N LEU A 134 21.00 14.12 -8.77
CA LEU A 134 21.97 15.19 -9.01
C LEU A 134 23.34 14.82 -8.40
N GLY A 135 23.85 13.64 -8.78
CA GLY A 135 25.14 13.15 -8.30
C GLY A 135 25.13 12.78 -6.82
N VAL A 136 25.30 13.77 -5.95
CA VAL A 136 25.33 13.60 -4.47
C VAL A 136 23.96 13.77 -3.79
N TYR A 137 22.95 14.17 -4.54
CA TYR A 137 21.57 14.34 -4.05
C TYR A 137 20.63 13.50 -4.87
N SER A 138 19.81 12.72 -4.19
CA SER A 138 18.72 11.98 -4.83
C SER A 138 17.40 12.23 -4.10
N GLN A 139 16.34 12.38 -4.87
CA GLN A 139 14.99 12.53 -4.38
C GLN A 139 14.08 11.58 -5.14
N ILE A 140 13.19 10.92 -4.42
CA ILE A 140 12.07 10.17 -4.99
C ILE A 140 10.80 10.77 -4.44
N ALA A 141 9.84 11.08 -5.31
CA ALA A 141 8.51 11.54 -4.93
C ALA A 141 7.46 10.61 -5.53
N LEU A 142 6.43 10.31 -4.75
CA LEU A 142 5.30 9.48 -5.16
C LEU A 142 4.01 10.11 -4.67
N THR A 143 3.01 10.24 -5.57
CA THR A 143 1.66 10.69 -5.25
C THR A 143 0.67 9.62 -5.65
N VAL A 144 -0.11 9.16 -4.68
CA VAL A 144 -1.15 8.13 -4.86
C VAL A 144 -2.49 8.68 -4.40
N GLU A 145 -3.51 8.47 -5.22
CA GLU A 145 -4.90 8.73 -4.91
C GLU A 145 -5.63 7.40 -4.79
N VAL A 146 -6.46 7.26 -3.77
CA VAL A 146 -7.28 6.08 -3.52
C VAL A 146 -8.70 6.52 -3.22
N GLU A 147 -9.68 5.81 -3.78
CA GLU A 147 -11.09 6.03 -3.56
C GLU A 147 -11.78 4.69 -3.27
N MET A 148 -12.65 4.66 -2.27
CA MET A 148 -13.52 3.53 -1.96
C MET A 148 -14.95 3.87 -2.35
N VAL A 149 -15.58 3.00 -3.13
CA VAL A 149 -16.90 3.20 -3.71
C VAL A 149 -17.84 2.09 -3.25
N ASP A 150 -19.02 2.45 -2.79
CA ASP A 150 -20.09 1.53 -2.45
C ASP A 150 -20.72 0.95 -3.72
N CYS A 151 -20.72 -0.37 -3.86
CA CYS A 151 -21.30 -1.05 -5.02
C CYS A 151 -22.83 -1.08 -5.04
N ARG A 152 -23.50 -0.62 -3.97
CA ARG A 152 -24.98 -0.58 -3.92
C ARG A 152 -25.54 0.60 -4.69
N ASP A 153 -24.86 1.74 -4.66
CA ASP A 153 -25.34 3.00 -5.25
C ASP A 153 -24.27 3.77 -6.05
N GLY A 154 -23.09 3.19 -6.22
CA GLY A 154 -21.99 3.75 -6.98
C GLY A 154 -21.35 5.01 -6.39
N LYS A 155 -21.63 5.33 -5.10
CA LYS A 155 -21.08 6.53 -4.48
C LYS A 155 -19.75 6.30 -3.82
N GLY A 156 -18.83 7.26 -3.98
CA GLY A 156 -17.59 7.33 -3.20
C GLY A 156 -17.90 7.53 -1.73
N VAL A 157 -17.44 6.61 -0.88
CA VAL A 157 -17.65 6.65 0.57
C VAL A 157 -16.41 7.09 1.33
N TRP A 158 -15.24 6.96 0.72
CA TRP A 158 -13.96 7.42 1.26
C TRP A 158 -13.00 7.74 0.10
N TRP A 159 -12.19 8.76 0.30
CA TRP A 159 -11.20 9.19 -0.70
C TRP A 159 -10.02 9.87 -0.02
N LYS A 160 -8.82 9.60 -0.52
CA LYS A 160 -7.60 10.29 -0.09
C LYS A 160 -6.55 10.37 -1.19
N THR A 161 -5.82 11.48 -1.20
CA THR A 161 -4.56 11.63 -1.95
C THR A 161 -3.42 11.81 -0.94
N GLU A 162 -2.37 11.02 -1.08
CA GLU A 162 -1.16 11.12 -0.28
C GLU A 162 0.04 11.38 -1.17
N THR A 163 0.95 12.21 -0.72
CA THR A 163 2.22 12.51 -1.41
C THR A 163 3.36 12.34 -0.44
N LYS A 164 4.28 11.46 -0.77
CA LYS A 164 5.53 11.28 -0.01
C LYS A 164 6.76 11.56 -0.83
N ARG A 165 7.77 12.10 -0.16
CA ARG A 165 9.09 12.35 -0.72
C ARG A 165 10.15 11.72 0.16
N SER A 166 11.05 10.99 -0.45
CA SER A 166 12.27 10.51 0.20
C SER A 166 13.44 11.30 -0.34
N HIS A 167 14.21 11.88 0.55
CA HIS A 167 15.42 12.64 0.21
C HIS A 167 16.63 11.90 0.76
N ASP A 168 17.70 11.86 -0.02
CA ASP A 168 19.01 11.47 0.45
C ASP A 168 20.04 12.46 -0.09
N GLY A 169 20.84 13.02 0.79
CA GLY A 169 21.87 13.97 0.46
C GLY A 169 22.37 14.64 1.73
N GLY A 170 23.49 14.16 2.26
CA GLY A 170 24.41 14.97 3.03
C GLY A 170 25.53 15.35 2.07
N ILE A 171 25.94 16.60 2.01
CA ILE A 171 27.19 16.99 1.35
C ILE A 171 28.31 16.61 2.30
N PRO A 172 29.01 15.47 2.14
CA PRO A 172 30.24 15.26 2.86
C PRO A 172 31.28 16.17 2.20
N LEU A 173 31.88 17.03 2.96
CA LEU A 173 32.98 17.90 2.47
C LEU A 173 34.18 17.11 1.89
N GLU A 174 34.18 15.79 1.99
CA GLU A 174 35.22 14.87 1.50
C GLU A 174 34.90 14.22 0.13
N TRP A 175 33.93 14.73 -0.60
CA TRP A 175 33.39 14.11 -1.83
C TRP A 175 34.36 14.01 -3.01
N LEU A 176 35.46 14.81 -3.02
CA LEU A 176 36.40 14.80 -4.14
C LEU A 176 37.20 13.49 -4.30
N SER A 177 37.35 12.71 -3.25
CA SER A 177 38.12 11.45 -3.30
C SER A 177 37.30 10.20 -3.64
N LEU A 178 35.97 10.28 -3.63
CA LEU A 178 35.08 9.12 -3.81
C LEU A 178 34.52 8.94 -5.23
N MET A 179 34.79 9.85 -6.15
CA MET A 179 34.19 9.81 -7.50
C MET A 179 34.61 8.63 -8.38
N SER A 180 35.56 7.81 -7.98
CA SER A 180 36.05 6.69 -8.82
C SER A 180 35.50 5.31 -8.52
N ALA A 181 34.73 5.11 -7.44
CA ALA A 181 34.40 3.75 -6.97
C ALA A 181 32.92 3.35 -7.02
N THR A 182 31.96 4.22 -7.34
CA THR A 182 30.57 3.99 -6.92
C THR A 182 29.48 3.97 -7.98
N ALA A 183 29.81 3.87 -9.27
CA ALA A 183 28.78 3.84 -10.32
C ALA A 183 27.89 2.57 -10.31
N ARG A 184 28.33 1.48 -9.68
CA ARG A 184 27.56 0.21 -9.66
C ARG A 184 26.68 0.02 -8.43
N SER A 185 26.96 0.69 -7.32
CA SER A 185 26.19 0.56 -6.07
C SER A 185 24.89 1.37 -6.05
N GLY A 186 24.80 2.42 -6.87
CA GLY A 186 23.66 3.34 -6.85
C GLY A 186 22.32 2.76 -7.34
N LEU A 187 22.35 1.77 -8.21
CA LEU A 187 21.12 1.19 -8.78
C LEU A 187 20.35 0.31 -7.77
N HIS A 188 21.06 -0.46 -6.95
CA HIS A 188 20.41 -1.31 -5.92
C HIS A 188 19.80 -0.46 -4.80
N MET A 189 20.49 0.58 -4.33
CA MET A 189 19.96 1.48 -3.30
C MET A 189 18.72 2.27 -3.75
N GLN A 190 18.59 2.58 -5.03
CA GLN A 190 17.41 3.28 -5.55
C GLN A 190 16.16 2.39 -5.60
N HIS A 191 16.33 1.09 -5.81
CA HIS A 191 15.22 0.14 -5.81
C HIS A 191 14.66 -0.05 -4.39
N GLU A 192 15.51 -0.28 -3.41
CA GLU A 192 15.12 -0.41 -1.99
C GLU A 192 14.35 0.83 -1.50
N ARG A 193 14.84 2.02 -1.81
CA ARG A 193 14.15 3.28 -1.43
C ARG A 193 12.79 3.46 -2.08
N THR A 194 12.62 2.99 -3.31
CA THR A 194 11.31 3.02 -3.96
C THR A 194 10.35 2.11 -3.22
N LEU A 195 10.79 0.92 -2.81
CA LEU A 195 9.98 0.00 -2.02
C LEU A 195 9.61 0.61 -0.66
N ASP A 196 10.56 1.18 0.07
CA ASP A 196 10.30 1.84 1.36
C ASP A 196 9.31 2.99 1.24
N LEU A 197 9.41 3.78 0.16
CA LEU A 197 8.49 4.88 -0.10
C LEU A 197 7.09 4.36 -0.40
N VAL A 198 6.97 3.32 -1.23
CA VAL A 198 5.70 2.66 -1.57
C VAL A 198 5.08 2.00 -0.35
N GLU A 199 5.87 1.33 0.48
CA GLU A 199 5.42 0.75 1.76
C GLU A 199 4.88 1.84 2.69
N SER A 200 5.65 2.92 2.86
CA SER A 200 5.29 4.01 3.76
C SER A 200 4.02 4.74 3.32
N ILE A 201 3.85 5.04 2.02
CA ILE A 201 2.67 5.75 1.52
C ILE A 201 1.40 4.88 1.64
N ASN A 202 1.52 3.59 1.32
CA ASN A 202 0.40 2.65 1.39
C ASN A 202 -0.03 2.38 2.84
N ARG A 203 0.92 2.26 3.76
CA ARG A 203 0.61 2.15 5.19
C ARG A 203 -0.21 3.34 5.68
N ASP A 204 0.18 4.56 5.31
CA ASP A 204 -0.53 5.77 5.75
C ASP A 204 -1.90 5.90 5.10
N LEU A 205 -2.03 5.58 3.80
CA LEU A 205 -3.31 5.55 3.10
C LEU A 205 -4.27 4.54 3.74
N VAL A 206 -3.80 3.31 3.98
CA VAL A 206 -4.62 2.26 4.55
C VAL A 206 -4.99 2.54 6.00
N ALA A 207 -4.09 3.16 6.79
CA ALA A 207 -4.37 3.50 8.18
C ALA A 207 -5.60 4.39 8.34
N GLU A 208 -5.88 5.26 7.37
CA GLU A 208 -7.01 6.18 7.40
C GLU A 208 -8.32 5.62 6.83
N ILE A 209 -8.30 4.44 6.20
CA ILE A 209 -9.54 3.79 5.77
C ILE A 209 -10.33 3.39 7.02
N PRO A 210 -11.59 3.88 7.20
CA PRO A 210 -12.43 3.48 8.31
C PRO A 210 -12.60 1.95 8.34
N GLU A 211 -12.72 1.39 9.52
CA GLU A 211 -12.92 -0.06 9.68
C GLU A 211 -14.33 -0.36 10.16
N PRO A 212 -14.95 -1.45 9.66
CA PRO A 212 -16.17 -1.97 10.23
C PRO A 212 -15.96 -2.30 11.70
N ALA A 213 -16.98 -2.04 12.52
CA ALA A 213 -16.97 -2.49 13.91
C ALA A 213 -16.83 -4.02 13.94
N VAL A 214 -15.93 -4.52 14.77
CA VAL A 214 -15.83 -5.96 15.02
C VAL A 214 -17.08 -6.35 15.82
N SER A 215 -18.03 -7.02 15.19
CA SER A 215 -19.17 -7.56 15.92
C SER A 215 -18.69 -8.58 16.97
N PRO A 216 -19.07 -8.47 18.24
CA PRO A 216 -18.64 -9.39 19.29
C PRO A 216 -19.06 -10.85 19.10
N GLY A 217 -19.53 -11.25 17.94
CA GLY A 217 -20.01 -12.58 17.61
C GLY A 217 -19.76 -13.03 16.17
N GLY A 218 -19.13 -12.22 15.33
CA GLY A 218 -18.77 -12.63 13.97
C GLY A 218 -17.45 -13.42 13.94
N PRO A 219 -17.33 -14.48 13.14
CA PRO A 219 -16.09 -15.23 13.01
C PRO A 219 -15.09 -14.44 12.13
N LEU A 220 -14.48 -13.37 12.68
CA LEU A 220 -13.23 -12.88 12.11
C LEU A 220 -12.16 -13.90 12.50
N SER A 221 -11.95 -14.87 11.64
CA SER A 221 -10.80 -15.73 11.77
C SER A 221 -9.72 -15.25 10.81
N VAL A 222 -8.72 -14.58 11.37
CA VAL A 222 -7.50 -14.25 10.65
C VAL A 222 -6.63 -15.49 10.65
N ASN A 223 -6.13 -15.86 9.49
CA ASN A 223 -5.11 -16.88 9.35
C ASN A 223 -3.76 -16.24 9.05
N ILE A 224 -2.68 -16.92 9.43
CA ILE A 224 -1.33 -16.55 9.07
C ILE A 224 -0.87 -17.51 7.97
N GLN A 225 -0.67 -17.03 6.76
CA GLN A 225 -0.01 -17.80 5.71
C GLN A 225 1.50 -17.69 5.92
N ILE A 226 2.14 -18.80 6.25
CA ILE A 226 3.58 -18.87 6.51
C ILE A 226 4.35 -18.92 5.20
N ALA A 227 3.88 -19.73 4.24
CA ALA A 227 4.47 -19.88 2.92
C ALA A 227 3.47 -20.50 1.93
N ALA A 228 3.76 -20.41 0.64
CA ALA A 228 3.05 -21.12 -0.41
C ALA A 228 4.03 -21.77 -1.38
N PHE A 229 3.74 -23.00 -1.81
CA PHE A 229 4.62 -23.80 -2.67
C PHE A 229 3.84 -24.48 -3.79
N LEU A 230 4.49 -24.71 -4.91
CA LEU A 230 3.97 -25.58 -5.99
C LEU A 230 4.16 -27.07 -5.66
N GLU A 231 5.05 -27.39 -4.76
CA GLU A 231 5.38 -28.76 -4.38
C GLU A 231 4.85 -29.07 -2.97
N LYS A 232 4.02 -30.11 -2.86
CA LYS A 232 3.43 -30.55 -1.58
C LYS A 232 4.50 -30.89 -0.53
N ASN A 233 5.58 -31.54 -0.95
CA ASN A 233 6.66 -31.95 -0.06
C ASN A 233 7.31 -30.76 0.67
N ARG A 234 7.46 -29.61 0.00
CA ARG A 234 7.99 -28.38 0.62
C ARG A 234 7.03 -27.80 1.64
N ALA A 235 5.72 -27.83 1.33
CA ALA A 235 4.71 -27.40 2.29
C ALA A 235 4.70 -28.27 3.53
N THR A 236 4.77 -29.61 3.37
CA THR A 236 4.83 -30.56 4.50
C THR A 236 6.10 -30.34 5.33
N ALA A 237 7.27 -30.15 4.70
CA ALA A 237 8.51 -29.85 5.42
C ALA A 237 8.41 -28.55 6.24
N THR A 238 7.74 -27.53 5.72
CA THR A 238 7.51 -26.27 6.44
C THR A 238 6.58 -26.47 7.64
N VAL A 239 5.55 -27.31 7.53
CA VAL A 239 4.72 -27.69 8.68
C VAL A 239 5.55 -28.30 9.79
N GLU A 240 6.42 -29.26 9.46
CA GLU A 240 7.30 -29.90 10.46
C GLU A 240 8.31 -28.92 11.07
N GLU A 241 8.81 -27.96 10.30
CA GLU A 241 9.67 -26.90 10.82
C GLU A 241 8.93 -26.02 11.84
N CYS A 242 7.67 -25.64 11.54
CA CYS A 242 6.84 -24.86 12.46
C CYS A 242 6.44 -25.66 13.71
N ARG A 243 6.18 -26.96 13.59
CA ARG A 243 5.89 -27.83 14.74
C ARG A 243 7.04 -27.89 15.76
N ARG A 244 8.28 -27.89 15.27
CA ARG A 244 9.45 -27.88 16.16
C ARG A 244 9.56 -26.61 17.00
N ILE A 245 8.95 -25.53 16.59
CA ILE A 245 8.90 -24.26 17.34
C ILE A 245 7.59 -24.04 18.08
N GLY A 246 6.70 -25.06 18.09
CA GLY A 246 5.47 -25.06 18.90
C GLY A 246 4.21 -24.59 18.20
N PHE A 247 4.20 -24.54 16.85
CA PHE A 247 3.02 -24.18 16.07
C PHE A 247 2.44 -25.39 15.32
N GLU A 248 1.12 -25.40 15.13
CA GLU A 248 0.38 -26.46 14.42
C GLU A 248 -0.26 -25.91 13.14
N PRO A 249 0.53 -25.55 12.09
CA PRO A 249 -0.04 -25.12 10.83
C PRO A 249 -0.60 -26.29 10.03
N ARG A 250 -1.53 -26.00 9.13
CA ARG A 250 -2.10 -26.94 8.15
C ARG A 250 -1.69 -26.57 6.73
N VAL A 251 -1.78 -27.54 5.83
CA VAL A 251 -1.60 -27.30 4.39
C VAL A 251 -2.98 -27.16 3.75
N GLU A 252 -3.19 -26.01 3.09
CA GLU A 252 -4.36 -25.77 2.25
C GLU A 252 -3.97 -25.86 0.78
N THR A 253 -4.80 -26.54 -0.01
CA THR A 253 -4.59 -26.63 -1.45
C THR A 253 -5.47 -25.60 -2.15
N VAL A 254 -4.86 -24.75 -2.99
CA VAL A 254 -5.54 -23.69 -3.72
C VAL A 254 -5.14 -23.78 -5.19
N GLU A 255 -6.10 -23.72 -6.08
CA GLU A 255 -5.86 -23.65 -7.52
C GLU A 255 -5.81 -22.17 -7.96
N ILE A 256 -4.66 -21.75 -8.49
CA ILE A 256 -4.46 -20.40 -9.02
C ILE A 256 -3.90 -20.52 -10.42
N THR A 257 -4.60 -19.98 -11.41
CA THR A 257 -4.15 -19.95 -12.82
C THR A 257 -3.71 -21.33 -13.34
N ASP A 258 -4.59 -22.34 -13.21
CA ASP A 258 -4.35 -23.73 -13.61
C ASP A 258 -3.13 -24.41 -12.94
N ARG A 259 -2.72 -23.90 -11.78
CA ARG A 259 -1.65 -24.48 -10.96
C ARG A 259 -2.12 -24.72 -9.55
N THR A 260 -1.81 -25.88 -9.03
CA THR A 260 -2.07 -26.24 -7.64
C THR A 260 -0.99 -25.66 -6.73
N TRP A 261 -1.40 -24.84 -5.79
CA TRP A 261 -0.54 -24.29 -4.75
C TRP A 261 -0.85 -24.92 -3.40
N TYR A 262 0.19 -25.19 -2.63
CA TYR A 262 0.12 -25.70 -1.26
C TYR A 262 0.49 -24.57 -0.29
N ARG A 263 -0.51 -23.98 0.36
CA ARG A 263 -0.34 -22.92 1.36
C ARG A 263 -0.15 -23.54 2.73
N VAL A 264 0.83 -23.09 3.47
CA VAL A 264 1.02 -23.45 4.88
C VAL A 264 0.39 -22.35 5.72
N VAL A 265 -0.68 -22.68 6.43
CA VAL A 265 -1.55 -21.73 7.11
C VAL A 265 -1.69 -22.09 8.58
N LEU A 266 -1.57 -21.10 9.46
CA LEU A 266 -1.76 -21.21 10.91
C LEU A 266 -3.00 -20.39 11.32
N GLY A 267 -3.82 -20.92 12.19
CA GLY A 267 -5.09 -20.34 12.63
C GLY A 267 -6.27 -21.29 12.44
N PRO A 268 -7.50 -20.85 12.59
CA PRO A 268 -7.97 -19.46 12.67
C PRO A 268 -7.70 -18.76 14.02
N TYR A 269 -7.34 -17.49 13.98
CA TYR A 269 -7.21 -16.65 15.16
C TYR A 269 -8.47 -15.79 15.31
N ARG A 270 -8.98 -15.69 16.54
CA ARG A 270 -10.11 -14.81 16.88
C ARG A 270 -9.66 -13.43 17.30
N GLU A 271 -8.38 -13.28 17.66
CA GLU A 271 -7.80 -12.05 18.17
C GLU A 271 -6.56 -11.66 17.37
N ILE A 272 -6.59 -10.49 16.75
CA ILE A 272 -5.47 -9.97 15.98
C ILE A 272 -4.17 -9.87 16.80
N PRO A 273 -4.17 -9.40 18.08
CA PRO A 273 -2.95 -9.34 18.87
C PRO A 273 -2.28 -10.71 19.11
N ALA A 274 -3.06 -11.78 19.16
CA ALA A 274 -2.53 -13.15 19.27
C ALA A 274 -1.86 -13.55 17.95
N ALA A 275 -2.54 -13.29 16.82
CA ALA A 275 -2.01 -13.56 15.48
C ALA A 275 -0.73 -12.77 15.20
N GLU A 276 -0.66 -11.49 15.60
CA GLU A 276 0.54 -10.66 15.44
C GLU A 276 1.74 -11.19 16.21
N ARG A 277 1.54 -11.61 17.45
CA ARG A 277 2.61 -12.22 18.27
C ARG A 277 3.15 -13.47 17.59
N ASP A 278 2.27 -14.36 17.15
CA ASP A 278 2.67 -15.63 16.55
C ASP A 278 3.31 -15.40 15.17
N LYS A 279 2.79 -14.48 14.37
CA LYS A 279 3.40 -14.04 13.10
C LYS A 279 4.84 -13.56 13.31
N LYS A 280 5.05 -12.68 14.29
CA LYS A 280 6.37 -12.15 14.64
C LYS A 280 7.32 -13.26 15.09
N LEU A 281 6.83 -14.16 15.95
CA LEU A 281 7.63 -15.26 16.48
C LEU A 281 8.05 -16.24 15.37
N ILE A 282 7.17 -16.52 14.40
CA ILE A 282 7.50 -17.35 13.25
C ILE A 282 8.55 -16.66 12.36
N ALA A 283 8.40 -15.36 12.09
CA ALA A 283 9.37 -14.61 11.30
C ALA A 283 10.76 -14.55 11.96
N GLU A 284 10.83 -14.47 13.29
CA GLU A 284 12.08 -14.44 14.04
C GLU A 284 12.78 -15.82 14.14
N ARG A 285 12.00 -16.91 14.15
CA ARG A 285 12.53 -18.27 14.37
C ARG A 285 12.65 -19.10 13.10
N THR A 286 12.17 -18.60 11.98
CA THR A 286 12.22 -19.27 10.68
C THR A 286 12.73 -18.31 9.61
N LYS A 287 12.99 -18.84 8.41
CA LYS A 287 13.36 -18.02 7.23
C LYS A 287 12.15 -17.43 6.49
N PHE A 288 10.94 -17.71 6.97
CA PHE A 288 9.71 -17.30 6.30
C PHE A 288 9.28 -15.90 6.72
N GLN A 289 8.55 -15.24 5.82
CA GLN A 289 7.92 -13.95 6.08
C GLN A 289 6.40 -14.14 6.05
N PRO A 290 5.78 -14.48 7.21
CA PRO A 290 4.36 -14.77 7.26
C PRO A 290 3.51 -13.53 6.97
N ILE A 291 2.39 -13.73 6.29
CA ILE A 291 1.40 -12.67 6.00
C ILE A 291 0.04 -13.05 6.59
N PHE A 292 -0.80 -12.06 6.85
CA PHE A 292 -2.19 -12.32 7.21
C PHE A 292 -3.00 -12.66 5.96
N VAL A 293 -3.89 -13.63 6.09
CA VAL A 293 -4.87 -13.99 5.07
C VAL A 293 -6.22 -14.19 5.74
N HIS A 294 -7.27 -13.68 5.11
CA HIS A 294 -8.63 -13.92 5.58
C HIS A 294 -9.12 -15.28 5.07
N HIS A 295 -9.93 -15.94 5.86
CA HIS A 295 -10.51 -17.23 5.46
C HIS A 295 -11.54 -17.00 4.35
N SER A 296 -11.21 -17.34 3.11
CA SER A 296 -12.21 -17.50 2.05
C SER A 296 -12.95 -18.81 2.31
N SER A 297 -14.18 -18.75 2.81
CA SER A 297 -15.09 -19.89 2.96
C SER A 297 -15.56 -20.42 1.60
N GLY A 298 -14.61 -20.82 0.74
CA GLY A 298 -14.86 -21.32 -0.62
C GLY A 298 -14.33 -22.71 -0.91
N SER A 299 -13.55 -23.32 -0.04
CA SER A 299 -13.16 -24.73 -0.16
C SER A 299 -14.18 -25.57 0.60
N GLN A 300 -15.15 -26.13 -0.12
CA GLN A 300 -15.96 -27.24 0.37
C GLN A 300 -15.02 -28.34 0.84
N GLU A 301 -15.06 -28.59 2.14
CA GLU A 301 -14.55 -29.79 2.77
C GLU A 301 -15.33 -30.98 2.17
N ALA A 302 -14.69 -31.68 1.23
CA ALA A 302 -15.17 -32.99 0.83
C ALA A 302 -14.99 -33.92 2.04
N ALA A 303 -16.08 -34.19 2.74
CA ALA A 303 -16.14 -35.19 3.81
C ALA A 303 -15.67 -36.53 3.25
N PRO A 304 -14.78 -37.25 3.96
CA PRO A 304 -14.43 -38.61 3.57
C PRO A 304 -15.64 -39.53 3.77
N ARG A 305 -15.98 -40.27 2.70
CA ARG A 305 -16.82 -41.47 2.79
C ARG A 305 -15.98 -42.66 3.19
#